data_14f8b89ef1ebaa8c4e1d0069aa51db37
#
_entry.id   14f8b89ef1ebaa8c4e1d0069aa51db37
#
_cell.length_a   1.000
_cell.length_b   1.000
_cell.length_c   1.000
_cell.angle_alpha   90.00
_cell.angle_beta   90.00
_cell.angle_gamma   90.00
#
_symmetry.space_group_name_H-M   'P 1'
#
loop_
_entity.id
_entity.type
_entity.pdbx_description
1 polymer ?
#
loop_
_entity_poly.entity_id
_entity_poly.type
_entity_poly.pdbx_seq_one_letter_code
_entity_poly.pdbx_strand_id
1 'polypeptide(L)'
;MAAYRSRRGDSMRSLNVKCCGMEGREAGMVQIEAGCARLSDRPAFCGSASLASSEYYLFPGFVDVHVHLREPGFSYKETIMSGTRAAARGGCSAVCPMPNLAPVPDSLANLKVQTDIIRSDAVVDVYPYGAITKGERGAELADLAELAPHVVAFSDDGRGVQSREQMRQAMEQAKALDKLIVAHCEDESLLNGGCIHDGAYAAAHGLPGICSASEWKQIERDLELAAETGCGYHVCHVSCKESVTLLRDAKKSGVDVTWETAPHYLLLDDSQLMDDGRFRMNPPIRAKADREALLEAAADGTLDMIATDHAPHSAEEKSRGLRGSLNGIVGLEVAFSALYTGLVRSGVISLERLIELMALNPRRRFRIPLREGDFTVFDLDNPYTIDPASFLSKGRSTPFAGWQVYGKCLLTAVDGGVAWQDADFAG
;
A
#
# COMPACT_ATOMS: atom_id res chain seq x y z
N MET A 1 23.95 -8.06 -5.97
CA MET A 1 24.50 -6.72 -6.31
C MET A 1 24.78 -6.68 -7.81
N ALA A 2 23.81 -6.33 -8.61
CA ALA A 2 24.03 -5.96 -10.00
C ALA A 2 24.33 -4.45 -10.01
N ALA A 3 25.61 -4.12 -9.96
CA ALA A 3 26.09 -2.74 -10.02
C ALA A 3 25.60 -2.09 -11.32
N TYR A 4 24.79 -1.07 -11.19
CA TYR A 4 24.56 -0.09 -12.25
C TYR A 4 25.93 0.49 -12.61
N ARG A 5 26.48 0.07 -13.75
CA ARG A 5 27.76 0.61 -14.24
C ARG A 5 27.54 2.07 -14.61
N SER A 6 28.01 2.99 -13.76
CA SER A 6 28.07 4.42 -14.06
C SER A 6 28.80 4.64 -15.39
N ARG A 7 28.15 5.34 -16.31
CA ARG A 7 28.86 5.95 -17.43
C ARG A 7 29.79 7.03 -16.84
N ARG A 8 31.08 6.98 -17.14
CA ARG A 8 32.07 7.99 -16.72
C ARG A 8 31.56 9.36 -17.18
N GLY A 9 31.27 10.25 -16.21
CA GLY A 9 30.90 11.63 -16.48
C GLY A 9 29.71 12.17 -15.68
N ASP A 10 29.18 11.47 -14.67
CA ASP A 10 28.10 12.02 -13.84
C ASP A 10 28.61 13.18 -12.99
N SER A 11 28.34 14.40 -13.47
CA SER A 11 28.55 15.63 -12.68
C SER A 11 27.56 15.63 -11.51
N MET A 12 28.03 16.03 -10.33
CA MET A 12 27.16 16.28 -9.17
C MET A 12 26.03 17.22 -9.56
N ARG A 13 24.79 16.79 -9.27
CA ARG A 13 23.58 17.58 -9.50
C ARG A 13 23.01 18.04 -8.17
N SER A 14 22.47 19.23 -8.12
CA SER A 14 21.87 19.80 -6.93
C SER A 14 20.52 20.40 -7.24
N LEU A 15 19.52 20.10 -6.42
CA LEU A 15 18.15 20.55 -6.57
C LEU A 15 17.66 21.17 -5.27
N ASN A 16 17.06 22.36 -5.36
CA ASN A 16 16.34 22.94 -4.25
C ASN A 16 14.97 22.27 -4.12
N VAL A 17 14.58 21.91 -2.92
CA VAL A 17 13.32 21.24 -2.61
C VAL A 17 12.62 21.90 -1.43
N LYS A 18 11.28 21.92 -1.45
CA LYS A 18 10.47 22.16 -0.26
C LYS A 18 10.29 20.84 0.48
N CYS A 19 10.51 20.83 1.78
CA CYS A 19 10.32 19.64 2.61
C CYS A 19 8.93 19.65 3.26
N CYS A 20 8.24 18.53 3.24
CA CYS A 20 6.98 18.33 3.93
C CYS A 20 7.02 16.97 4.65
N GLY A 21 6.62 16.94 5.92
CA GLY A 21 6.69 15.74 6.76
C GLY A 21 8.09 15.37 7.24
N MET A 22 9.09 16.19 6.98
CA MET A 22 10.46 16.05 7.48
C MET A 22 10.64 16.88 8.76
N GLU A 23 10.84 16.21 9.89
CA GLU A 23 10.92 16.88 11.19
C GLU A 23 12.00 17.96 11.22
N GLY A 24 11.61 19.21 11.54
CA GLY A 24 12.51 20.35 11.66
C GLY A 24 13.05 20.92 10.35
N ARG A 25 12.57 20.48 9.17
CA ARG A 25 13.02 20.95 7.85
C ARG A 25 11.86 21.45 6.99
N GLU A 26 11.92 22.72 6.58
CA GLU A 26 10.97 23.31 5.64
C GLU A 26 11.51 23.34 4.20
N ALA A 27 12.81 23.42 4.03
CA ALA A 27 13.49 23.43 2.73
C ALA A 27 14.86 22.74 2.82
N GLY A 28 15.36 22.27 1.69
CA GLY A 28 16.65 21.60 1.61
C GLY A 28 17.19 21.57 0.19
N MET A 29 18.34 20.93 0.02
CA MET A 29 18.95 20.66 -1.25
C MET A 29 19.26 19.18 -1.38
N VAL A 30 18.77 18.56 -2.44
CA VAL A 30 19.10 17.19 -2.80
C VAL A 30 20.30 17.19 -3.73
N GLN A 31 21.35 16.49 -3.36
CA GLN A 31 22.54 16.25 -4.19
C GLN A 31 22.52 14.82 -4.69
N ILE A 32 22.70 14.65 -5.99
CA ILE A 32 22.73 13.33 -6.63
C ILE A 32 24.10 13.17 -7.31
N GLU A 33 24.83 12.12 -6.90
CA GLU A 33 26.13 11.78 -7.46
C GLU A 33 26.35 10.27 -7.45
N ALA A 34 26.73 9.69 -8.59
CA ALA A 34 27.11 8.29 -8.73
C ALA A 34 26.09 7.29 -8.16
N GLY A 35 24.78 7.57 -8.33
CA GLY A 35 23.70 6.70 -7.82
C GLY A 35 23.38 6.86 -6.34
N CYS A 36 23.98 7.85 -5.66
CA CYS A 36 23.64 8.24 -4.30
C CYS A 36 22.92 9.59 -4.29
N ALA A 37 21.93 9.72 -3.41
CA ALA A 37 21.21 10.96 -3.18
C ALA A 37 21.36 11.37 -1.70
N ARG A 38 21.67 12.63 -1.45
CA ARG A 38 21.85 13.17 -0.09
C ARG A 38 21.02 14.44 0.08
N LEU A 39 20.37 14.56 1.21
CA LEU A 39 19.69 15.78 1.63
C LEU A 39 20.65 16.62 2.49
N SER A 40 20.75 17.92 2.21
CA SER A 40 21.52 18.86 3.03
C SER A 40 20.70 20.12 3.33
N ASP A 41 21.01 20.77 4.47
CA ASP A 41 20.31 22.00 4.91
C ASP A 41 20.82 23.28 4.24
N ARG A 42 21.83 23.21 3.39
CA ARG A 42 22.46 24.40 2.78
C ARG A 42 21.90 24.61 1.37
N PRO A 43 21.27 25.78 1.10
CA PRO A 43 21.06 26.20 -0.27
C PRO A 43 22.42 26.32 -0.98
N ALA A 44 22.52 25.77 -2.19
CA ALA A 44 23.71 25.97 -3.01
C ALA A 44 23.82 27.44 -3.41
N PHE A 45 24.63 28.21 -2.68
CA PHE A 45 25.16 29.45 -3.20
C PHE A 45 26.28 29.11 -4.18
N CYS A 46 25.92 28.87 -5.41
CA CYS A 46 26.91 28.92 -6.52
C CYS A 46 26.22 29.35 -7.79
N GLY A 47 26.69 30.46 -8.26
CA GLY A 47 26.58 31.13 -9.52
C GLY A 47 25.63 30.60 -10.60
N SER A 48 24.67 31.46 -10.97
CA SER A 48 24.01 31.57 -12.28
C SER A 48 23.81 30.30 -13.11
N ALA A 49 22.89 29.48 -12.69
CA ALA A 49 22.03 28.74 -13.60
C ALA A 49 20.61 28.94 -13.08
N SER A 50 19.87 29.80 -13.75
CA SER A 50 18.43 29.91 -13.60
C SER A 50 17.81 28.58 -14.03
N LEU A 51 17.67 27.64 -13.12
CA LEU A 51 16.79 26.50 -13.33
C LEU A 51 15.37 27.03 -13.25
N ALA A 52 14.57 26.72 -14.26
CA ALA A 52 13.19 27.08 -14.42
C ALA A 52 12.41 26.87 -13.12
N SER A 53 11.42 27.73 -12.90
CA SER A 53 10.60 27.97 -11.71
C SER A 53 9.71 26.79 -11.24
N SER A 54 10.10 25.53 -11.41
CA SER A 54 9.39 24.39 -10.87
C SER A 54 9.84 24.16 -9.43
N GLU A 55 8.93 24.28 -8.49
CA GLU A 55 9.19 23.94 -7.10
C GLU A 55 9.03 22.43 -6.93
N TYR A 56 10.10 21.74 -6.57
CA TYR A 56 10.05 20.31 -6.24
C TYR A 56 9.77 20.12 -4.74
N TYR A 57 9.06 19.04 -4.42
CA TYR A 57 8.70 18.69 -3.05
C TYR A 57 9.39 17.40 -2.63
N LEU A 58 9.98 17.42 -1.43
CA LEU A 58 10.60 16.27 -0.80
C LEU A 58 9.74 15.78 0.37
N PHE A 59 9.51 14.49 0.40
CA PHE A 59 8.78 13.79 1.45
C PHE A 59 9.62 12.67 2.05
N PRO A 60 9.34 12.23 3.30
CA PRO A 60 9.79 10.94 3.78
C PRO A 60 9.39 9.86 2.78
N GLY A 61 10.25 8.90 2.49
CA GLY A 61 9.89 7.79 1.62
C GLY A 61 8.63 7.10 2.12
N PHE A 62 7.65 6.87 1.25
CA PHE A 62 6.38 6.25 1.61
C PHE A 62 6.58 4.80 2.06
N VAL A 63 5.60 4.28 2.81
CA VAL A 63 5.52 2.87 3.21
C VAL A 63 4.16 2.33 2.80
N ASP A 64 4.15 1.33 1.96
CA ASP A 64 2.93 0.61 1.64
C ASP A 64 2.88 -0.70 2.42
N VAL A 65 1.95 -0.77 3.37
CA VAL A 65 1.84 -1.91 4.28
C VAL A 65 1.01 -3.06 3.73
N HIS A 66 0.48 -2.92 2.49
CA HIS A 66 -0.38 -3.93 1.88
C HIS A 66 -0.10 -4.07 0.39
N VAL A 67 0.78 -5.00 0.02
CA VAL A 67 1.11 -5.29 -1.38
C VAL A 67 1.23 -6.79 -1.62
N HIS A 68 1.03 -7.21 -2.89
CA HIS A 68 1.21 -8.59 -3.32
C HIS A 68 2.33 -8.68 -4.34
N LEU A 69 3.53 -9.05 -3.90
CA LEU A 69 4.69 -9.22 -4.79
C LEU A 69 4.71 -10.55 -5.53
N ARG A 70 3.75 -11.45 -5.22
CA ARG A 70 3.49 -12.70 -5.95
C ARG A 70 4.65 -13.69 -6.03
N GLU A 71 5.80 -13.40 -5.47
CA GLU A 71 6.99 -14.24 -5.51
C GLU A 71 7.44 -14.58 -4.07
N PRO A 72 7.66 -15.87 -3.80
CA PRO A 72 7.68 -17.03 -4.70
C PRO A 72 6.31 -17.56 -5.14
N GLY A 73 6.29 -18.34 -6.20
CA GLY A 73 5.17 -19.16 -6.66
C GLY A 73 4.34 -18.59 -7.80
N PHE A 74 4.21 -17.26 -7.91
CA PHE A 74 3.38 -16.61 -8.93
C PHE A 74 4.14 -15.52 -9.69
N SER A 75 5.43 -15.74 -9.95
CA SER A 75 6.33 -14.77 -10.60
C SER A 75 5.89 -14.34 -12.00
N TYR A 76 4.97 -15.09 -12.62
CA TYR A 76 4.36 -14.66 -13.88
C TYR A 76 3.43 -13.44 -13.73
N LYS A 77 2.87 -13.21 -12.53
CA LYS A 77 2.02 -12.05 -12.21
C LYS A 77 2.83 -10.84 -11.77
N GLU A 78 3.84 -11.09 -10.93
CA GLU A 78 4.75 -10.08 -10.38
C GLU A 78 6.01 -10.75 -9.85
N THR A 79 7.13 -10.02 -9.76
CA THR A 79 8.33 -10.44 -9.05
C THR A 79 8.68 -9.44 -7.96
N ILE A 80 9.50 -9.85 -6.99
CA ILE A 80 10.01 -8.93 -5.98
C ILE A 80 10.76 -7.77 -6.65
N MET A 81 11.56 -8.05 -7.68
CA MET A 81 12.26 -7.00 -8.43
C MET A 81 11.30 -6.02 -9.11
N SER A 82 10.32 -6.50 -9.88
CA SER A 82 9.41 -5.60 -10.62
C SER A 82 8.48 -4.84 -9.68
N GLY A 83 7.95 -5.49 -8.65
CA GLY A 83 7.07 -4.84 -7.67
C GLY A 83 7.80 -3.82 -6.80
N THR A 84 9.03 -4.10 -6.37
CA THR A 84 9.83 -3.12 -5.60
C THR A 84 10.30 -1.94 -6.47
N ARG A 85 10.54 -2.15 -7.76
CA ARG A 85 10.78 -1.04 -8.71
C ARG A 85 9.52 -0.20 -8.93
N ALA A 86 8.36 -0.82 -9.01
CA ALA A 86 7.07 -0.11 -9.08
C ALA A 86 6.82 0.70 -7.79
N ALA A 87 7.13 0.14 -6.63
CA ALA A 87 7.07 0.83 -5.35
C ALA A 87 7.99 2.07 -5.32
N ALA A 88 9.26 1.90 -5.72
CA ALA A 88 10.21 3.00 -5.81
C ALA A 88 9.72 4.11 -6.74
N ARG A 89 9.16 3.77 -7.92
CA ARG A 89 8.57 4.74 -8.85
C ARG A 89 7.35 5.44 -8.28
N GLY A 90 6.62 4.80 -7.37
CA GLY A 90 5.50 5.39 -6.64
C GLY A 90 5.89 6.24 -5.43
N GLY A 91 7.20 6.32 -5.11
CA GLY A 91 7.71 7.08 -3.97
C GLY A 91 7.86 6.25 -2.69
N CYS A 92 7.65 4.92 -2.74
CA CYS A 92 7.81 4.06 -1.58
C CYS A 92 9.28 3.68 -1.37
N SER A 93 9.78 3.90 -0.16
CA SER A 93 11.09 3.39 0.29
C SER A 93 10.97 2.05 1.03
N ALA A 94 9.75 1.65 1.39
CA ALA A 94 9.49 0.36 2.02
C ALA A 94 8.12 -0.20 1.63
N VAL A 95 7.99 -1.54 1.59
CA VAL A 95 6.73 -2.24 1.36
C VAL A 95 6.60 -3.47 2.26
N CYS A 96 5.36 -3.87 2.57
CA CYS A 96 5.07 -5.07 3.36
C CYS A 96 4.24 -6.05 2.51
N PRO A 97 4.84 -7.09 1.94
CA PRO A 97 4.13 -8.05 1.11
C PRO A 97 3.35 -9.07 1.93
N MET A 98 2.08 -9.27 1.54
CA MET A 98 1.16 -10.26 2.10
C MET A 98 1.63 -11.70 1.86
N PRO A 99 1.22 -12.65 2.74
CA PRO A 99 1.77 -14.01 2.76
C PRO A 99 1.16 -14.98 1.76
N ASN A 100 0.20 -14.59 0.95
CA ASN A 100 -0.51 -15.46 -0.01
C ASN A 100 0.36 -15.91 -1.20
N LEU A 101 1.37 -16.68 -0.90
CA LEU A 101 2.44 -17.14 -1.78
C LEU A 101 2.47 -18.68 -1.91
N ALA A 102 3.38 -19.21 -2.73
CA ALA A 102 3.65 -20.64 -2.83
C ALA A 102 5.17 -20.90 -2.87
N PRO A 103 5.76 -21.36 -1.77
CA PRO A 103 5.11 -21.75 -0.52
C PRO A 103 4.60 -20.53 0.29
N VAL A 104 3.54 -20.75 1.08
CA VAL A 104 3.06 -19.79 2.09
C VAL A 104 4.13 -19.65 3.19
N PRO A 105 4.50 -18.44 3.65
CA PRO A 105 5.47 -18.23 4.72
C PRO A 105 4.89 -18.53 6.12
N ASP A 106 4.48 -19.78 6.33
CA ASP A 106 3.90 -20.36 7.54
C ASP A 106 4.90 -21.12 8.41
N SER A 107 6.14 -21.18 7.97
CA SER A 107 7.30 -21.77 8.65
C SER A 107 8.56 -21.01 8.26
N LEU A 108 9.61 -21.11 9.08
CA LEU A 108 10.89 -20.46 8.79
C LEU A 108 11.51 -20.94 7.48
N ALA A 109 11.33 -22.21 7.14
CA ALA A 109 11.82 -22.78 5.89
C ALA A 109 11.13 -22.14 4.66
N ASN A 110 9.81 -21.96 4.73
CA ASN A 110 9.03 -21.34 3.66
C ASN A 110 9.30 -19.83 3.58
N LEU A 111 9.36 -19.13 4.70
CA LEU A 111 9.69 -17.71 4.76
C LEU A 111 11.09 -17.45 4.18
N LYS A 112 12.05 -18.36 4.43
CA LYS A 112 13.41 -18.23 3.90
C LYS A 112 13.45 -18.17 2.38
N VAL A 113 12.58 -18.88 1.68
CA VAL A 113 12.50 -18.81 0.22
C VAL A 113 12.21 -17.40 -0.25
N GLN A 114 11.24 -16.73 0.37
CA GLN A 114 10.90 -15.34 0.06
C GLN A 114 12.02 -14.37 0.45
N THR A 115 12.58 -14.50 1.66
CA THR A 115 13.59 -13.56 2.16
C THR A 115 14.93 -13.67 1.42
N ASP A 116 15.27 -14.83 0.87
CA ASP A 116 16.46 -14.99 0.02
C ASP A 116 16.28 -14.22 -1.31
N ILE A 117 15.09 -14.26 -1.91
CA ILE A 117 14.78 -13.46 -3.12
C ILE A 117 14.74 -11.96 -2.78
N ILE A 118 14.11 -11.56 -1.69
CA ILE A 118 14.12 -10.16 -1.21
C ILE A 118 15.56 -9.63 -1.13
N ARG A 119 16.45 -10.38 -0.52
CA ARG A 119 17.85 -9.97 -0.34
C ARG A 119 18.60 -9.78 -1.66
N SER A 120 18.28 -10.57 -2.69
CA SER A 120 18.95 -10.49 -4.00
C SER A 120 18.34 -9.45 -4.94
N ASP A 121 17.03 -9.23 -4.90
CA ASP A 121 16.28 -8.60 -5.98
C ASP A 121 15.57 -7.29 -5.58
N ALA A 122 15.32 -7.07 -4.30
CA ALA A 122 14.60 -5.88 -3.86
C ALA A 122 15.43 -4.60 -4.02
N VAL A 123 14.80 -3.53 -4.51
CA VAL A 123 15.40 -2.21 -4.66
C VAL A 123 14.93 -1.22 -3.59
N VAL A 124 13.88 -1.57 -2.82
CA VAL A 124 13.42 -0.86 -1.61
C VAL A 124 13.40 -1.84 -0.45
N ASP A 125 13.24 -1.34 0.78
CA ASP A 125 13.09 -2.22 1.93
C ASP A 125 11.81 -3.06 1.83
N VAL A 126 11.91 -4.34 2.19
CA VAL A 126 10.78 -5.27 2.17
C VAL A 126 10.63 -5.95 3.52
N TYR A 127 9.49 -5.76 4.16
CA TYR A 127 9.13 -6.31 5.47
C TYR A 127 8.00 -7.33 5.32
N PRO A 128 8.30 -8.63 5.13
CA PRO A 128 7.28 -9.64 4.84
C PRO A 128 6.37 -9.90 6.05
N TYR A 129 5.13 -10.28 5.77
CA TYR A 129 4.24 -10.90 6.74
C TYR A 129 4.51 -12.40 6.88
N GLY A 130 4.28 -12.95 8.08
CA GLY A 130 4.11 -14.38 8.29
C GLY A 130 2.64 -14.76 8.23
N ALA A 131 2.33 -15.98 7.80
CA ALA A 131 0.97 -16.48 7.85
C ALA A 131 0.50 -16.70 9.30
N ILE A 132 -0.78 -16.45 9.58
CA ILE A 132 -1.43 -16.78 10.87
C ILE A 132 -1.62 -18.28 10.94
N THR A 133 -2.11 -18.89 9.86
CA THR A 133 -2.43 -20.31 9.83
C THR A 133 -1.62 -21.05 8.78
N LYS A 134 -1.39 -22.36 9.02
CA LYS A 134 -0.66 -23.21 8.08
C LYS A 134 -1.34 -23.25 6.71
N GLY A 135 -0.58 -22.84 5.69
CA GLY A 135 -1.06 -22.75 4.31
C GLY A 135 -2.23 -21.77 4.12
N GLU A 136 -2.45 -20.82 5.06
CA GLU A 136 -3.60 -19.88 5.05
C GLU A 136 -4.94 -20.61 4.93
N ARG A 137 -5.10 -21.73 5.68
CA ARG A 137 -6.31 -22.58 5.63
C ARG A 137 -7.28 -22.37 6.77
N GLY A 138 -6.94 -21.53 7.75
CA GLY A 138 -7.76 -21.22 8.91
C GLY A 138 -7.95 -22.37 9.90
N ALA A 139 -7.26 -23.51 9.73
CA ALA A 139 -7.48 -24.72 10.50
C ALA A 139 -6.49 -24.91 11.66
N GLU A 140 -5.22 -24.59 11.44
CA GLU A 140 -4.13 -24.78 12.40
C GLU A 140 -3.21 -23.57 12.36
N LEU A 141 -2.82 -23.05 13.51
CA LEU A 141 -1.88 -21.91 13.57
C LEU A 141 -0.50 -22.31 13.03
N ALA A 142 0.14 -21.39 12.36
CA ALA A 142 1.57 -21.46 12.05
C ALA A 142 2.40 -21.37 13.34
N ASP A 143 3.70 -21.63 13.27
CA ASP A 143 4.59 -21.40 14.42
C ASP A 143 4.92 -19.90 14.50
N LEU A 144 4.01 -19.14 15.11
CA LEU A 144 4.15 -17.69 15.22
C LEU A 144 5.40 -17.30 16.02
N ALA A 145 5.81 -18.11 17.00
CA ALA A 145 6.98 -17.82 17.82
C ALA A 145 8.30 -17.94 17.01
N GLU A 146 8.38 -18.95 16.14
CA GLU A 146 9.53 -19.12 15.26
C GLU A 146 9.59 -18.00 14.19
N LEU A 147 8.45 -17.58 13.66
CA LEU A 147 8.37 -16.57 12.61
C LEU A 147 8.54 -15.13 13.11
N ALA A 148 8.12 -14.81 14.34
CA ALA A 148 8.05 -13.45 14.88
C ALA A 148 9.32 -12.60 14.71
N PRO A 149 10.56 -13.13 14.91
CA PRO A 149 11.77 -12.33 14.73
C PRO A 149 12.04 -11.89 13.28
N HIS A 150 11.38 -12.50 12.32
CA HIS A 150 11.68 -12.40 10.89
C HIS A 150 10.60 -11.71 10.06
N VAL A 151 9.44 -11.40 10.67
CA VAL A 151 8.27 -10.82 10.00
C VAL A 151 7.83 -9.52 10.67
N VAL A 152 7.19 -8.64 9.90
CA VAL A 152 6.67 -7.37 10.43
C VAL A 152 5.44 -7.61 11.31
N ALA A 153 4.55 -8.50 10.90
CA ALA A 153 3.30 -8.88 11.58
C ALA A 153 2.79 -10.21 10.99
N PHE A 154 1.59 -10.64 11.39
CA PHE A 154 0.95 -11.87 10.90
C PHE A 154 -0.34 -11.56 10.17
N SER A 155 -0.57 -12.25 9.04
CA SER A 155 -1.77 -12.11 8.22
C SER A 155 -2.12 -13.45 7.53
N ASP A 156 -3.41 -13.67 7.27
CA ASP A 156 -3.91 -14.67 6.30
C ASP A 156 -4.66 -13.92 5.19
N ASP A 157 -4.01 -12.89 4.61
CA ASP A 157 -4.66 -12.01 3.63
C ASP A 157 -5.17 -12.76 2.40
N GLY A 158 -6.36 -12.31 1.96
CA GLY A 158 -7.10 -12.86 0.84
C GLY A 158 -8.13 -13.92 1.22
N ARG A 159 -8.17 -14.36 2.51
CA ARG A 159 -9.19 -15.31 3.01
C ARG A 159 -9.75 -14.93 4.38
N GLY A 160 -8.94 -14.33 5.23
CA GLY A 160 -9.27 -14.08 6.62
C GLY A 160 -9.40 -15.37 7.46
N VAL A 161 -9.30 -15.24 8.78
CA VAL A 161 -9.49 -16.35 9.70
C VAL A 161 -10.97 -16.45 10.09
N GLN A 162 -11.67 -17.44 9.58
CA GLN A 162 -13.14 -17.59 9.79
C GLN A 162 -13.50 -18.01 11.21
N SER A 163 -12.67 -18.83 11.87
CA SER A 163 -12.93 -19.33 13.21
C SER A 163 -12.61 -18.29 14.28
N ARG A 164 -13.62 -17.92 15.11
CA ARG A 164 -13.43 -17.05 16.28
C ARG A 164 -12.35 -17.58 17.21
N GLU A 165 -12.36 -18.89 17.47
CA GLU A 165 -11.40 -19.53 18.38
C GLU A 165 -9.97 -19.50 17.84
N GLN A 166 -9.78 -19.77 16.54
CA GLN A 166 -8.45 -19.68 15.92
C GLN A 166 -7.92 -18.23 15.93
N MET A 167 -8.77 -17.25 15.63
CA MET A 167 -8.39 -15.84 15.69
C MET A 167 -8.03 -15.42 17.11
N ARG A 168 -8.79 -15.84 18.13
CA ARG A 168 -8.48 -15.56 19.53
C ARG A 168 -7.11 -16.11 19.94
N GLN A 169 -6.84 -17.39 19.61
CA GLN A 169 -5.55 -18.02 19.89
C GLN A 169 -4.38 -17.33 19.15
N ALA A 170 -4.61 -16.93 17.90
CA ALA A 170 -3.62 -16.16 17.13
C ALA A 170 -3.31 -14.81 17.79
N MET A 171 -4.36 -14.09 18.23
CA MET A 171 -4.20 -12.80 18.91
C MET A 171 -3.48 -12.95 20.25
N GLU A 172 -3.79 -13.96 21.05
CA GLU A 172 -3.09 -14.24 22.32
C GLU A 172 -1.60 -14.50 22.10
N GLN A 173 -1.25 -15.32 21.09
CA GLN A 173 0.16 -15.58 20.75
C GLN A 173 0.84 -14.33 20.18
N ALA A 174 0.23 -13.62 19.24
CA ALA A 174 0.78 -12.40 18.67
C ALA A 174 1.03 -11.33 19.76
N LYS A 175 0.10 -11.18 20.71
CA LYS A 175 0.26 -10.29 21.87
C LYS A 175 1.48 -10.67 22.71
N ALA A 176 1.66 -11.94 23.00
CA ALA A 176 2.81 -12.43 23.78
C ALA A 176 4.15 -12.20 23.05
N LEU A 177 4.14 -12.13 21.73
CA LEU A 177 5.30 -11.90 20.86
C LEU A 177 5.51 -10.42 20.50
N ASP A 178 4.68 -9.50 21.02
CA ASP A 178 4.68 -8.07 20.68
C ASP A 178 4.53 -7.83 19.16
N LYS A 179 3.63 -8.60 18.53
CA LYS A 179 3.30 -8.52 17.11
C LYS A 179 1.84 -8.16 16.88
N LEU A 180 1.56 -7.59 15.69
CA LEU A 180 0.21 -7.28 15.23
C LEU A 180 -0.42 -8.49 14.54
N ILE A 181 -1.74 -8.60 14.65
CA ILE A 181 -2.57 -9.31 13.68
C ILE A 181 -3.07 -8.30 12.66
N VAL A 182 -2.87 -8.60 11.39
CA VAL A 182 -3.26 -7.78 10.24
C VAL A 182 -4.26 -8.57 9.42
N ALA A 183 -5.49 -8.10 9.31
CA ALA A 183 -6.59 -8.95 8.88
C ALA A 183 -7.31 -8.43 7.63
N HIS A 184 -7.35 -9.29 6.61
CA HIS A 184 -8.38 -9.24 5.58
C HIS A 184 -9.70 -9.68 6.20
N CYS A 185 -10.65 -8.77 6.33
CA CYS A 185 -11.91 -9.04 7.02
C CYS A 185 -13.00 -9.40 6.01
N GLU A 186 -13.31 -10.68 5.92
CA GLU A 186 -14.33 -11.19 5.02
C GLU A 186 -15.00 -12.45 5.59
N ASP A 187 -16.28 -12.35 5.95
CA ASP A 187 -17.10 -13.50 6.30
C ASP A 187 -17.51 -14.23 5.01
N GLU A 188 -16.83 -15.34 4.73
CA GLU A 188 -17.02 -16.11 3.49
C GLU A 188 -18.46 -16.64 3.35
N SER A 189 -19.20 -16.83 4.45
CA SER A 189 -20.60 -17.29 4.42
C SER A 189 -21.55 -16.27 3.79
N LEU A 190 -21.15 -15.01 3.69
CA LEU A 190 -21.94 -13.89 3.18
C LEU A 190 -21.57 -13.47 1.75
N LEU A 191 -20.64 -14.14 1.10
CA LEU A 191 -20.17 -13.76 -0.24
C LEU A 191 -21.15 -14.11 -1.34
N ASN A 192 -21.95 -15.15 -1.20
CA ASN A 192 -22.98 -15.59 -2.16
C ASN A 192 -22.49 -15.75 -3.62
N GLY A 193 -21.19 -16.06 -3.81
CA GLY A 193 -20.56 -16.09 -5.13
C GLY A 193 -20.50 -14.71 -5.81
N GLY A 194 -20.55 -13.64 -5.02
CA GLY A 194 -20.53 -12.25 -5.48
C GLY A 194 -19.25 -11.87 -6.21
N CYS A 195 -19.38 -10.90 -7.08
CA CYS A 195 -18.26 -10.42 -7.88
C CYS A 195 -18.02 -8.91 -7.78
N ILE A 196 -18.98 -8.15 -7.31
CA ILE A 196 -18.94 -6.71 -7.07
C ILE A 196 -19.78 -6.38 -5.85
N HIS A 197 -19.84 -5.11 -5.45
CA HIS A 197 -20.75 -4.65 -4.39
C HIS A 197 -22.21 -4.99 -4.68
N ASP A 198 -22.94 -5.45 -3.66
CA ASP A 198 -24.40 -5.66 -3.71
C ASP A 198 -25.11 -4.30 -3.65
N GLY A 199 -25.11 -3.63 -4.80
CA GLY A 199 -25.61 -2.27 -4.97
C GLY A 199 -26.36 -2.06 -6.28
N ALA A 200 -26.55 -0.80 -6.64
CA ALA A 200 -27.34 -0.41 -7.82
C ALA A 200 -26.78 -0.98 -9.13
N TYR A 201 -25.47 -1.01 -9.28
CA TYR A 201 -24.82 -1.57 -10.48
C TYR A 201 -25.06 -3.08 -10.61
N ALA A 202 -24.89 -3.83 -9.52
CA ALA A 202 -25.13 -5.28 -9.50
C ALA A 202 -26.56 -5.62 -9.88
N ALA A 203 -27.53 -4.92 -9.28
CA ALA A 203 -28.96 -5.10 -9.56
C ALA A 203 -29.30 -4.78 -11.03
N ALA A 204 -28.77 -3.69 -11.57
CA ALA A 204 -29.04 -3.26 -12.96
C ALA A 204 -28.46 -4.22 -14.02
N HIS A 205 -27.37 -4.93 -13.69
CA HIS A 205 -26.65 -5.79 -14.63
C HIS A 205 -26.81 -7.29 -14.34
N GLY A 206 -27.63 -7.67 -13.35
CA GLY A 206 -27.87 -9.06 -12.98
C GLY A 206 -26.60 -9.79 -12.51
N LEU A 207 -25.70 -9.06 -11.84
CA LEU A 207 -24.45 -9.60 -11.28
C LEU A 207 -24.65 -9.99 -9.80
N PRO A 208 -24.03 -11.07 -9.34
CA PRO A 208 -24.07 -11.43 -7.93
C PRO A 208 -23.27 -10.42 -7.10
N GLY A 209 -23.92 -9.89 -6.04
CA GLY A 209 -23.34 -8.88 -5.18
C GLY A 209 -22.69 -9.45 -3.91
N ILE A 210 -21.68 -8.76 -3.41
CA ILE A 210 -21.06 -8.95 -2.10
C ILE A 210 -21.59 -7.88 -1.16
N CYS A 211 -22.36 -8.27 -0.15
CA CYS A 211 -22.92 -7.32 0.81
C CYS A 211 -21.82 -6.74 1.74
N SER A 212 -22.04 -5.52 2.24
CA SER A 212 -21.10 -4.89 3.18
C SER A 212 -20.96 -5.68 4.49
N ALA A 213 -21.98 -6.47 4.86
CA ALA A 213 -21.94 -7.29 6.05
C ALA A 213 -20.85 -8.37 6.03
N SER A 214 -20.37 -8.79 4.84
CA SER A 214 -19.22 -9.70 4.74
C SER A 214 -17.95 -9.10 5.35
N GLU A 215 -17.76 -7.78 5.28
CA GLU A 215 -16.62 -7.07 5.85
C GLU A 215 -16.87 -6.71 7.32
N TRP A 216 -17.89 -5.90 7.60
CA TRP A 216 -18.03 -5.32 8.93
C TRP A 216 -18.37 -6.32 10.04
N LYS A 217 -19.04 -7.46 9.75
CA LYS A 217 -19.30 -8.47 10.77
C LYS A 217 -18.04 -9.18 11.25
N GLN A 218 -17.10 -9.43 10.36
CA GLN A 218 -15.82 -9.97 10.79
C GLN A 218 -15.02 -8.94 11.57
N ILE A 219 -15.02 -7.66 11.14
CA ILE A 219 -14.41 -6.58 11.91
C ILE A 219 -14.99 -6.49 13.31
N GLU A 220 -16.32 -6.50 13.46
CA GLU A 220 -17.01 -6.48 14.76
C GLU A 220 -16.53 -7.61 15.67
N ARG A 221 -16.52 -8.87 15.16
CA ARG A 221 -16.02 -10.03 15.88
C ARG A 221 -14.57 -9.87 16.32
N ASP A 222 -13.72 -9.39 15.44
CA ASP A 222 -12.28 -9.32 15.71
C ASP A 222 -11.93 -8.13 16.61
N LEU A 223 -12.70 -7.05 16.59
CA LEU A 223 -12.56 -5.95 17.56
C LEU A 223 -12.93 -6.40 18.99
N GLU A 224 -13.95 -7.25 19.15
CA GLU A 224 -14.25 -7.87 20.46
C GLU A 224 -13.05 -8.70 20.95
N LEU A 225 -12.46 -9.53 20.07
CA LEU A 225 -11.30 -10.36 20.40
C LEU A 225 -10.05 -9.50 20.69
N ALA A 226 -9.83 -8.43 19.95
CA ALA A 226 -8.73 -7.51 20.22
C ALA A 226 -8.87 -6.82 21.59
N ALA A 227 -10.11 -6.44 21.97
CA ALA A 227 -10.40 -5.91 23.30
C ALA A 227 -10.21 -6.96 24.42
N GLU A 228 -10.63 -8.23 24.20
CA GLU A 228 -10.48 -9.34 25.14
C GLU A 228 -9.01 -9.71 25.38
N THR A 229 -8.21 -9.79 24.32
CA THR A 229 -6.80 -10.26 24.36
C THR A 229 -5.79 -9.15 24.62
N GLY A 230 -6.17 -7.90 24.31
CA GLY A 230 -5.26 -6.77 24.29
C GLY A 230 -4.21 -6.85 23.17
N CYS A 231 -4.45 -7.64 22.12
CA CYS A 231 -3.60 -7.73 20.96
C CYS A 231 -3.70 -6.47 20.11
N GLY A 232 -2.57 -5.96 19.61
CA GLY A 232 -2.57 -4.94 18.57
C GLY A 232 -3.18 -5.51 17.28
N TYR A 233 -4.22 -4.84 16.76
CA TYR A 233 -4.98 -5.29 15.60
C TYR A 233 -4.93 -4.25 14.48
N HIS A 234 -4.81 -4.69 13.24
CA HIS A 234 -4.84 -3.82 12.07
C HIS A 234 -5.82 -4.37 11.03
N VAL A 235 -6.76 -3.54 10.59
CA VAL A 235 -7.77 -3.91 9.61
C VAL A 235 -7.35 -3.44 8.23
N CYS A 236 -7.21 -4.39 7.29
CA CYS A 236 -6.85 -4.13 5.91
C CYS A 236 -7.98 -3.48 5.12
N HIS A 237 -7.65 -2.66 4.14
CA HIS A 237 -8.45 -2.18 3.01
C HIS A 237 -9.96 -1.98 3.32
N VAL A 238 -10.28 -1.28 4.41
CA VAL A 238 -11.66 -0.96 4.80
C VAL A 238 -12.38 -0.25 3.67
N SER A 239 -13.57 -0.75 3.31
CA SER A 239 -14.32 -0.28 2.16
C SER A 239 -15.73 0.23 2.47
N CYS A 240 -16.34 -0.08 3.62
CA CYS A 240 -17.72 0.28 3.92
C CYS A 240 -17.88 1.16 5.19
N LYS A 241 -18.94 1.94 5.21
CA LYS A 241 -19.25 2.93 6.27
C LYS A 241 -19.51 2.32 7.64
N GLU A 242 -20.07 1.10 7.66
CA GLU A 242 -20.34 0.37 8.91
C GLU A 242 -19.01 0.02 9.59
N SER A 243 -18.02 -0.44 8.81
CA SER A 243 -16.66 -0.70 9.30
C SER A 243 -16.01 0.57 9.89
N VAL A 244 -16.15 1.73 9.21
CA VAL A 244 -15.64 3.00 9.72
C VAL A 244 -16.25 3.35 11.08
N THR A 245 -17.56 3.12 11.25
CA THR A 245 -18.26 3.37 12.51
C THR A 245 -17.71 2.47 13.63
N LEU A 246 -17.61 1.17 13.38
CA LEU A 246 -17.09 0.19 14.35
C LEU A 246 -15.66 0.53 14.79
N LEU A 247 -14.79 0.88 13.83
CA LEU A 247 -13.40 1.23 14.10
C LEU A 247 -13.27 2.53 14.91
N ARG A 248 -14.10 3.54 14.59
CA ARG A 248 -14.17 4.80 15.34
C ARG A 248 -14.57 4.54 16.79
N ASP A 249 -15.56 3.71 17.04
CA ASP A 249 -16.05 3.39 18.37
C ASP A 249 -15.08 2.51 19.17
N ALA A 250 -14.42 1.55 18.52
CA ALA A 250 -13.37 0.73 19.12
C ALA A 250 -12.18 1.59 19.58
N LYS A 251 -11.72 2.52 18.74
CA LYS A 251 -10.64 3.48 19.12
C LYS A 251 -11.03 4.35 20.31
N LYS A 252 -12.27 4.88 20.35
CA LYS A 252 -12.77 5.64 21.49
C LYS A 252 -12.83 4.81 22.78
N SER A 253 -13.09 3.50 22.64
CA SER A 253 -13.13 2.55 23.76
C SER A 253 -11.73 2.07 24.21
N GLY A 254 -10.65 2.55 23.56
CA GLY A 254 -9.28 2.24 23.95
C GLY A 254 -8.76 0.89 23.41
N VAL A 255 -9.43 0.30 22.44
CA VAL A 255 -8.90 -0.89 21.74
C VAL A 255 -7.67 -0.49 20.93
N ASP A 256 -6.57 -1.28 21.02
CA ASP A 256 -5.36 -1.06 20.22
C ASP A 256 -5.60 -1.49 18.77
N VAL A 257 -6.35 -0.68 18.03
CA VAL A 257 -6.68 -0.90 16.64
C VAL A 257 -6.22 0.24 15.74
N THR A 258 -5.73 -0.12 14.57
CA THR A 258 -5.52 0.77 13.42
C THR A 258 -6.14 0.14 12.17
N TRP A 259 -6.31 0.93 11.12
CA TRP A 259 -6.88 0.46 9.88
C TRP A 259 -6.37 1.26 8.68
N GLU A 260 -6.47 0.64 7.53
CA GLU A 260 -6.14 1.26 6.25
C GLU A 260 -7.33 1.21 5.29
N THR A 261 -7.31 2.10 4.33
CA THR A 261 -8.13 2.02 3.12
C THR A 261 -7.26 2.20 1.89
N ALA A 262 -7.82 1.97 0.71
CA ALA A 262 -7.05 2.06 -0.52
C ALA A 262 -7.47 3.27 -1.39
N PRO A 263 -6.59 3.75 -2.29
CA PRO A 263 -6.89 4.87 -3.17
C PRO A 263 -8.19 4.70 -3.95
N HIS A 264 -8.49 3.49 -4.40
CA HIS A 264 -9.67 3.21 -5.19
C HIS A 264 -10.98 3.32 -4.38
N TYR A 265 -10.98 3.04 -3.07
CA TYR A 265 -12.17 3.24 -2.22
C TYR A 265 -12.39 4.73 -1.85
N LEU A 266 -11.33 5.52 -1.81
CA LEU A 266 -11.44 6.97 -1.57
C LEU A 266 -11.86 7.76 -2.82
N LEU A 267 -11.56 7.25 -4.01
CA LEU A 267 -11.71 8.00 -5.26
C LEU A 267 -12.84 7.51 -6.15
N LEU A 268 -13.33 6.27 -5.95
CA LEU A 268 -14.35 5.64 -6.80
C LEU A 268 -15.55 5.17 -5.98
N ASP A 269 -16.69 5.08 -6.63
CA ASP A 269 -17.89 4.41 -6.13
C ASP A 269 -18.53 3.55 -7.24
N ASP A 270 -19.57 2.79 -6.90
CA ASP A 270 -20.20 1.83 -7.81
C ASP A 270 -20.87 2.45 -9.04
N SER A 271 -21.10 3.77 -9.05
CA SER A 271 -21.62 4.48 -10.22
C SER A 271 -20.63 4.57 -11.38
N GLN A 272 -19.35 4.34 -11.11
CA GLN A 272 -18.25 4.41 -12.09
C GLN A 272 -17.84 3.03 -12.61
N LEU A 273 -18.48 1.96 -12.15
CA LEU A 273 -18.18 0.60 -12.59
C LEU A 273 -18.48 0.42 -14.08
N MET A 274 -17.64 -0.40 -14.70
CA MET A 274 -17.80 -0.90 -16.07
C MET A 274 -17.55 -2.40 -16.07
N ASP A 275 -18.09 -3.13 -17.05
CA ASP A 275 -17.78 -4.57 -17.21
C ASP A 275 -16.34 -4.77 -17.74
N ASP A 276 -15.38 -4.44 -16.89
CA ASP A 276 -13.94 -4.47 -17.15
C ASP A 276 -13.21 -4.98 -15.90
N GLY A 277 -12.26 -5.87 -16.08
CA GLY A 277 -11.45 -6.40 -14.98
C GLY A 277 -10.70 -5.34 -14.15
N ARG A 278 -10.52 -4.12 -14.69
CA ARG A 278 -9.93 -2.99 -13.95
C ARG A 278 -10.75 -2.58 -12.72
N PHE A 279 -12.02 -2.95 -12.67
CA PHE A 279 -12.92 -2.67 -11.54
C PHE A 279 -13.19 -3.92 -10.68
N ARG A 280 -12.42 -5.02 -10.91
CA ARG A 280 -12.55 -6.26 -10.15
C ARG A 280 -11.46 -6.35 -9.09
N MET A 281 -11.81 -6.08 -7.83
CA MET A 281 -10.99 -6.24 -6.63
C MET A 281 -11.86 -6.73 -5.45
N ASN A 282 -11.24 -7.10 -4.36
CA ASN A 282 -11.91 -7.54 -3.14
C ASN A 282 -11.19 -6.97 -1.89
N PRO A 283 -11.89 -6.18 -1.07
CA PRO A 283 -13.31 -5.78 -1.15
C PRO A 283 -13.70 -5.10 -2.45
N PRO A 284 -14.97 -5.19 -2.87
CA PRO A 284 -15.42 -4.49 -4.08
C PRO A 284 -15.55 -2.99 -3.85
N ILE A 285 -15.46 -2.19 -4.93
CA ILE A 285 -15.82 -0.77 -4.89
C ILE A 285 -17.27 -0.65 -4.44
N ARG A 286 -17.50 0.10 -3.36
CA ARG A 286 -18.79 0.24 -2.68
C ARG A 286 -19.61 1.43 -3.22
N ALA A 287 -20.74 1.69 -2.60
CA ALA A 287 -21.62 2.80 -2.94
C ALA A 287 -21.00 4.16 -2.54
N LYS A 288 -21.55 5.23 -3.11
CA LYS A 288 -21.14 6.61 -2.82
C LYS A 288 -21.11 6.94 -1.32
N ALA A 289 -22.10 6.46 -0.55
CA ALA A 289 -22.18 6.71 0.90
C ALA A 289 -21.01 6.05 1.68
N ASP A 290 -20.50 4.93 1.18
CA ASP A 290 -19.33 4.28 1.78
C ASP A 290 -18.06 5.10 1.51
N ARG A 291 -17.87 5.55 0.26
CA ARG A 291 -16.78 6.45 -0.08
C ARG A 291 -16.82 7.75 0.73
N GLU A 292 -17.98 8.37 0.90
CA GLU A 292 -18.12 9.59 1.69
C GLU A 292 -17.71 9.38 3.15
N ALA A 293 -18.07 8.25 3.77
CA ALA A 293 -17.63 7.90 5.13
C ALA A 293 -16.10 7.72 5.25
N LEU A 294 -15.47 7.12 4.22
CA LEU A 294 -14.00 7.00 4.16
C LEU A 294 -13.32 8.35 4.00
N LEU A 295 -13.86 9.24 3.17
CA LEU A 295 -13.35 10.61 3.00
C LEU A 295 -13.47 11.43 4.29
N GLU A 296 -14.59 11.31 5.00
CA GLU A 296 -14.77 11.92 6.31
C GLU A 296 -13.71 11.43 7.32
N ALA A 297 -13.48 10.10 7.36
CA ALA A 297 -12.47 9.52 8.24
C ALA A 297 -11.04 9.94 7.89
N ALA A 298 -10.74 10.17 6.61
CA ALA A 298 -9.46 10.71 6.19
C ALA A 298 -9.25 12.15 6.66
N ALA A 299 -10.32 12.97 6.63
CA ALA A 299 -10.28 14.38 7.00
C ALA A 299 -10.29 14.59 8.52
N ASP A 300 -11.08 13.81 9.27
CA ASP A 300 -11.24 13.98 10.73
C ASP A 300 -10.14 13.30 11.57
N GLY A 301 -9.21 12.57 10.95
CA GLY A 301 -8.10 11.91 11.61
C GLY A 301 -8.40 10.47 12.08
N THR A 302 -9.59 9.94 11.84
CA THR A 302 -9.98 8.58 12.23
C THR A 302 -9.24 7.51 11.42
N LEU A 303 -9.03 7.74 10.11
CA LEU A 303 -8.21 6.89 9.24
C LEU A 303 -6.75 6.93 9.68
N ASP A 304 -6.12 5.77 9.83
CA ASP A 304 -4.73 5.69 10.26
C ASP A 304 -3.76 5.75 9.09
N MET A 305 -4.00 5.03 7.99
CA MET A 305 -3.11 4.99 6.84
C MET A 305 -3.81 4.64 5.54
N ILE A 306 -3.10 4.83 4.44
CA ILE A 306 -3.52 4.44 3.10
C ILE A 306 -2.49 3.43 2.59
N ALA A 307 -2.98 2.26 2.15
CA ALA A 307 -2.20 1.24 1.46
C ALA A 307 -2.86 0.91 0.12
N THR A 308 -2.09 0.40 -0.83
CA THR A 308 -2.61 0.28 -2.20
C THR A 308 -3.42 -0.98 -2.44
N ASP A 309 -3.20 -2.03 -1.67
CA ASP A 309 -3.60 -3.39 -2.04
C ASP A 309 -3.14 -3.71 -3.49
N HIS A 310 -1.88 -3.38 -3.79
CA HIS A 310 -1.30 -3.66 -5.10
C HIS A 310 -1.28 -5.17 -5.37
N ALA A 311 -2.23 -5.63 -6.18
CA ALA A 311 -2.50 -7.05 -6.41
C ALA A 311 -2.47 -7.39 -7.91
N PRO A 312 -1.28 -7.49 -8.51
CA PRO A 312 -1.11 -7.72 -9.94
C PRO A 312 -1.56 -9.10 -10.39
N HIS A 313 -2.13 -9.12 -11.59
CA HIS A 313 -2.52 -10.32 -12.33
C HIS A 313 -2.12 -10.19 -13.79
N SER A 314 -2.06 -11.33 -14.50
CA SER A 314 -1.78 -11.34 -15.93
C SER A 314 -2.90 -10.67 -16.75
N ALA A 315 -2.59 -10.24 -17.96
CA ALA A 315 -3.59 -9.66 -18.86
C ALA A 315 -4.75 -10.64 -19.13
N GLU A 316 -4.45 -11.94 -19.28
CA GLU A 316 -5.48 -12.96 -19.46
C GLU A 316 -6.42 -13.07 -18.26
N GLU A 317 -5.86 -13.09 -17.04
CA GLU A 317 -6.65 -13.16 -15.79
C GLU A 317 -7.54 -11.93 -15.58
N LYS A 318 -7.20 -10.80 -16.18
CA LYS A 318 -7.95 -9.52 -16.08
C LYS A 318 -8.82 -9.19 -17.30
N SER A 319 -8.85 -10.03 -18.34
CA SER A 319 -9.59 -9.78 -19.59
C SER A 319 -11.02 -10.32 -19.62
N ARG A 320 -11.56 -10.82 -18.49
CA ARG A 320 -12.80 -11.59 -18.44
C ARG A 320 -13.97 -10.81 -17.82
N GLY A 321 -13.95 -9.48 -17.90
CA GLY A 321 -14.94 -8.59 -17.30
C GLY A 321 -15.02 -8.69 -15.78
N LEU A 322 -16.08 -8.15 -15.19
CA LEU A 322 -16.27 -8.17 -13.73
C LEU A 322 -16.51 -9.57 -13.18
N ARG A 323 -17.23 -10.42 -13.89
CA ARG A 323 -17.60 -11.76 -13.41
C ARG A 323 -16.44 -12.75 -13.47
N GLY A 324 -15.62 -12.69 -14.51
CA GLY A 324 -14.63 -13.72 -14.81
C GLY A 324 -13.18 -13.37 -14.46
N SER A 325 -12.88 -12.09 -14.23
CA SER A 325 -11.52 -11.65 -13.85
C SER A 325 -11.21 -12.01 -12.40
N LEU A 326 -9.93 -12.22 -12.09
CA LEU A 326 -9.46 -12.39 -10.72
C LEU A 326 -9.48 -11.06 -9.97
N ASN A 327 -9.65 -11.12 -8.64
CA ASN A 327 -9.62 -9.98 -7.75
C ASN A 327 -8.21 -9.38 -7.66
N GLY A 328 -8.10 -8.07 -7.83
CA GLY A 328 -6.86 -7.32 -7.67
C GLY A 328 -6.59 -6.34 -8.80
N ILE A 329 -6.00 -5.23 -8.44
CA ILE A 329 -5.57 -4.14 -9.34
C ILE A 329 -4.16 -3.71 -8.97
N VAL A 330 -3.51 -2.92 -9.83
CA VAL A 330 -2.22 -2.33 -9.52
C VAL A 330 -2.38 -0.86 -9.15
N GLY A 331 -1.70 -0.44 -8.08
CA GLY A 331 -1.84 0.91 -7.51
C GLY A 331 -0.52 1.59 -7.13
N LEU A 332 0.56 0.85 -6.86
CA LEU A 332 1.82 1.39 -6.30
C LEU A 332 2.34 2.62 -7.05
N GLU A 333 2.39 2.58 -8.38
CA GLU A 333 2.99 3.65 -9.19
C GLU A 333 2.12 4.90 -9.33
N VAL A 334 0.85 4.84 -8.90
CA VAL A 334 -0.12 5.90 -9.14
C VAL A 334 -0.86 6.38 -7.90
N ALA A 335 -0.67 5.71 -6.76
CA ALA A 335 -1.41 5.99 -5.52
C ALA A 335 -1.28 7.45 -5.09
N PHE A 336 -0.05 7.95 -4.93
CA PHE A 336 0.16 9.33 -4.51
C PHE A 336 -0.46 10.32 -5.49
N SER A 337 -0.22 10.15 -6.79
CA SER A 337 -0.71 11.09 -7.81
C SER A 337 -2.24 11.14 -7.87
N ALA A 338 -2.90 9.98 -7.80
CA ALA A 338 -4.35 9.91 -7.78
C ALA A 338 -4.93 10.56 -6.52
N LEU A 339 -4.35 10.26 -5.34
CA LEU A 339 -4.77 10.83 -4.05
C LEU A 339 -4.47 12.33 -3.95
N TYR A 340 -3.27 12.76 -4.36
CA TYR A 340 -2.92 14.19 -4.38
C TYR A 340 -3.89 14.97 -5.26
N THR A 341 -4.19 14.47 -6.45
CA THR A 341 -5.14 15.09 -7.38
C THR A 341 -6.56 15.09 -6.83
N GLY A 342 -7.02 13.92 -6.35
CA GLY A 342 -8.41 13.73 -5.95
C GLY A 342 -8.75 14.27 -4.56
N LEU A 343 -7.79 14.32 -3.63
CA LEU A 343 -8.06 14.71 -2.24
C LEU A 343 -7.37 16.02 -1.84
N VAL A 344 -6.10 16.21 -2.18
CA VAL A 344 -5.37 17.41 -1.74
C VAL A 344 -5.73 18.61 -2.62
N ARG A 345 -5.65 18.47 -3.94
CA ARG A 345 -6.00 19.58 -4.85
C ARG A 345 -7.49 19.95 -4.80
N SER A 346 -8.35 19.02 -4.43
CA SER A 346 -9.78 19.27 -4.21
C SER A 346 -10.10 19.85 -2.83
N GLY A 347 -9.12 19.91 -1.92
CA GLY A 347 -9.27 20.48 -0.58
C GLY A 347 -9.96 19.56 0.44
N VAL A 348 -10.06 18.25 0.18
CA VAL A 348 -10.62 17.27 1.13
C VAL A 348 -9.68 17.07 2.33
N ILE A 349 -8.37 16.92 2.06
CA ILE A 349 -7.32 16.84 3.10
C ILE A 349 -6.15 17.75 2.73
N SER A 350 -5.29 18.06 3.70
CA SER A 350 -4.04 18.78 3.42
C SER A 350 -2.96 17.83 2.86
N LEU A 351 -1.90 18.38 2.27
CA LEU A 351 -0.74 17.61 1.82
C LEU A 351 -0.05 16.92 2.99
N GLU A 352 0.11 17.63 4.12
CA GLU A 352 0.69 17.07 5.34
C GLU A 352 -0.09 15.85 5.81
N ARG A 353 -1.44 15.93 5.78
CA ARG A 353 -2.29 14.79 6.13
C ARG A 353 -2.08 13.60 5.20
N LEU A 354 -1.94 13.82 3.90
CA LEU A 354 -1.63 12.75 2.96
C LEU A 354 -0.27 12.09 3.26
N ILE A 355 0.75 12.90 3.59
CA ILE A 355 2.07 12.39 3.97
C ILE A 355 2.01 11.60 5.29
N GLU A 356 1.24 12.07 6.28
CA GLU A 356 1.00 11.28 7.51
C GLU A 356 0.43 9.90 7.18
N LEU A 357 -0.59 9.83 6.33
CA LEU A 357 -1.29 8.59 5.97
C LEU A 357 -0.42 7.62 5.15
N MET A 358 0.50 8.12 4.33
CA MET A 358 1.30 7.28 3.43
C MET A 358 2.73 7.02 3.92
N ALA A 359 3.26 7.85 4.83
CA ALA A 359 4.65 7.72 5.27
C ALA A 359 4.80 7.54 6.78
N LEU A 360 4.24 8.45 7.59
CA LEU A 360 4.58 8.54 9.01
C LEU A 360 3.80 7.54 9.86
N ASN A 361 2.50 7.43 9.65
CA ASN A 361 1.64 6.53 10.43
C ASN A 361 1.94 5.05 10.15
N PRO A 362 2.13 4.59 8.88
CA PRO A 362 2.56 3.23 8.61
C PRO A 362 3.86 2.87 9.34
N ARG A 363 4.87 3.74 9.28
CA ARG A 363 6.15 3.52 9.98
C ARG A 363 5.96 3.40 11.48
N ARG A 364 5.15 4.27 12.08
CA ARG A 364 4.89 4.27 13.53
C ARG A 364 4.18 2.97 13.95
N ARG A 365 3.15 2.56 13.24
CA ARG A 365 2.37 1.36 13.59
C ARG A 365 3.16 0.07 13.42
N PHE A 366 3.86 -0.06 12.30
CA PHE A 366 4.62 -1.26 11.94
C PHE A 366 6.08 -1.22 12.41
N ARG A 367 6.48 -0.17 13.14
CA ARG A 367 7.84 0.03 13.66
C ARG A 367 8.91 -0.03 12.57
N ILE A 368 8.59 0.48 11.39
CA ILE A 368 9.51 0.56 10.26
C ILE A 368 10.37 1.82 10.43
N PRO A 369 11.70 1.71 10.48
CA PRO A 369 12.56 2.86 10.69
C PRO A 369 12.46 3.87 9.52
N LEU A 370 12.63 5.14 9.82
CA LEU A 370 12.87 6.20 8.85
C LEU A 370 14.33 6.64 8.97
N ARG A 371 15.15 6.28 7.99
CA ARG A 371 16.54 6.72 7.92
C ARG A 371 16.62 8.09 7.24
N GLU A 372 17.65 8.85 7.50
CA GLU A 372 17.85 10.16 6.86
C GLU A 372 17.93 10.07 5.32
N GLY A 373 18.41 8.94 4.79
CA GLY A 373 18.49 8.64 3.38
C GLY A 373 17.22 8.07 2.75
N ASP A 374 16.11 7.95 3.50
CA ASP A 374 14.83 7.42 3.01
C ASP A 374 13.90 8.59 2.64
N PHE A 375 13.96 9.05 1.41
CA PHE A 375 13.12 10.15 0.95
C PHE A 375 12.70 10.01 -0.51
N THR A 376 11.70 10.78 -0.89
CA THR A 376 11.20 10.84 -2.27
C THR A 376 10.96 12.28 -2.71
N VAL A 377 11.14 12.55 -4.00
CA VAL A 377 10.99 13.89 -4.60
C VAL A 377 9.91 13.85 -5.67
N PHE A 378 9.01 14.82 -5.62
CA PHE A 378 7.87 14.92 -6.52
C PHE A 378 7.80 16.29 -7.23
N ASP A 379 7.30 16.26 -8.45
CA ASP A 379 6.76 17.42 -9.17
C ASP A 379 5.24 17.46 -8.91
N LEU A 380 4.77 18.49 -8.21
CA LEU A 380 3.36 18.66 -7.89
C LEU A 380 2.59 19.56 -8.87
N ASP A 381 3.30 20.27 -9.75
CA ASP A 381 2.74 21.33 -10.58
C ASP A 381 2.39 20.89 -12.00
N ASN A 382 3.14 19.93 -12.54
CA ASN A 382 2.94 19.47 -13.91
C ASN A 382 2.03 18.25 -13.98
N PRO A 383 0.93 18.32 -14.77
CA PRO A 383 0.05 17.18 -14.94
C PRO A 383 0.66 16.14 -15.88
N TYR A 384 0.27 14.88 -15.68
CA TYR A 384 0.56 13.79 -16.61
C TYR A 384 -0.63 12.84 -16.69
N THR A 385 -0.66 12.00 -17.73
CA THR A 385 -1.70 10.99 -17.91
C THR A 385 -1.19 9.63 -17.44
N ILE A 386 -1.98 8.95 -16.63
CA ILE A 386 -1.67 7.57 -16.18
C ILE A 386 -1.77 6.64 -17.40
N ASP A 387 -0.62 6.11 -17.82
CA ASP A 387 -0.51 5.10 -18.88
C ASP A 387 0.01 3.78 -18.31
N PRO A 388 -0.86 2.76 -18.14
CA PRO A 388 -0.45 1.46 -17.64
C PRO A 388 0.61 0.75 -18.50
N ALA A 389 0.76 1.11 -19.79
CA ALA A 389 1.80 0.53 -20.64
C ALA A 389 3.20 0.91 -20.15
N SER A 390 3.34 2.05 -19.47
CA SER A 390 4.60 2.54 -18.91
C SER A 390 4.98 1.95 -17.54
N PHE A 391 4.13 1.17 -16.89
CA PHE A 391 4.35 0.66 -15.54
C PHE A 391 5.55 -0.28 -15.46
N LEU A 392 6.25 -0.26 -14.33
CA LEU A 392 7.34 -1.18 -14.00
C LEU A 392 6.84 -2.48 -13.41
N SER A 393 5.68 -2.46 -12.71
CA SER A 393 4.93 -3.65 -12.34
C SER A 393 4.64 -4.50 -13.60
N LYS A 394 4.55 -5.81 -13.44
CA LYS A 394 4.09 -6.71 -14.52
C LYS A 394 2.59 -6.57 -14.75
N GLY A 395 1.83 -6.21 -13.71
CA GLY A 395 0.40 -5.90 -13.81
C GLY A 395 0.13 -4.59 -14.56
N ARG A 396 -1.03 -4.53 -15.24
CA ARG A 396 -1.46 -3.35 -16.02
C ARG A 396 -2.88 -2.92 -15.68
N SER A 397 -3.58 -3.68 -14.86
CA SER A 397 -5.00 -3.48 -14.57
C SER A 397 -5.20 -2.48 -13.45
N THR A 398 -5.59 -1.25 -13.79
CA THR A 398 -5.89 -0.18 -12.83
C THR A 398 -7.11 0.63 -13.29
N PRO A 399 -8.04 0.98 -12.38
CA PRO A 399 -9.18 1.82 -12.73
C PRO A 399 -8.77 3.27 -13.05
N PHE A 400 -7.56 3.67 -12.69
CA PHE A 400 -7.04 5.03 -12.91
C PHE A 400 -6.42 5.24 -14.30
N ALA A 401 -6.43 4.24 -15.17
CA ALA A 401 -5.90 4.34 -16.54
C ALA A 401 -6.55 5.50 -17.31
N GLY A 402 -5.72 6.36 -17.91
CA GLY A 402 -6.18 7.54 -18.65
C GLY A 402 -6.52 8.76 -17.80
N TRP A 403 -6.44 8.68 -16.47
CA TRP A 403 -6.63 9.85 -15.62
C TRP A 403 -5.51 10.86 -15.81
N GLN A 404 -5.88 12.14 -15.89
CA GLN A 404 -4.93 13.24 -15.79
C GLN A 404 -4.72 13.59 -14.32
N VAL A 405 -3.48 13.44 -13.85
CA VAL A 405 -3.11 13.60 -12.44
C VAL A 405 -1.89 14.51 -12.28
N TYR A 406 -1.70 14.98 -11.06
CA TYR A 406 -0.55 15.75 -10.60
C TYR A 406 0.22 14.94 -9.56
N GLY A 407 1.49 15.31 -9.33
CA GLY A 407 2.32 14.60 -8.35
C GLY A 407 3.09 13.44 -8.98
N LYS A 408 3.95 13.77 -9.97
CA LYS A 408 4.86 12.81 -10.60
C LYS A 408 6.07 12.57 -9.69
N CYS A 409 6.34 11.30 -9.34
CA CYS A 409 7.56 10.94 -8.64
C CYS A 409 8.77 11.10 -9.55
N LEU A 410 9.78 11.84 -9.09
CA LEU A 410 11.01 12.12 -9.83
C LEU A 410 12.19 11.32 -9.29
N LEU A 411 12.24 11.08 -7.98
CA LEU A 411 13.33 10.39 -7.31
C LEU A 411 12.81 9.67 -6.08
N THR A 412 13.31 8.46 -5.84
CA THR A 412 13.18 7.77 -4.55
C THR A 412 14.55 7.26 -4.12
N ALA A 413 14.94 7.62 -2.91
CA ALA A 413 16.16 7.17 -2.26
C ALA A 413 15.84 6.26 -1.08
N VAL A 414 16.66 5.23 -0.90
CA VAL A 414 16.60 4.27 0.21
C VAL A 414 17.99 4.17 0.81
N ASP A 415 18.13 4.54 2.07
CA ASP A 415 19.42 4.62 2.77
C ASP A 415 20.50 5.40 1.98
N GLY A 416 20.07 6.46 1.28
CA GLY A 416 20.91 7.29 0.43
C GLY A 416 21.24 6.69 -0.95
N GLY A 417 20.84 5.46 -1.23
CA GLY A 417 20.94 4.87 -2.57
C GLY A 417 19.73 5.25 -3.44
N VAL A 418 19.96 5.60 -4.72
CA VAL A 418 18.88 5.91 -5.66
C VAL A 418 18.20 4.60 -6.09
N ALA A 419 16.96 4.38 -5.60
CA ALA A 419 16.12 3.24 -5.98
C ALA A 419 15.32 3.51 -7.27
N TRP A 420 14.93 4.76 -7.48
CA TRP A 420 14.24 5.24 -8.68
C TRP A 420 14.67 6.66 -9.04
N GLN A 421 14.82 6.90 -10.33
CA GLN A 421 14.99 8.25 -10.89
C GLN A 421 14.26 8.34 -12.24
N ASP A 422 13.41 9.35 -12.41
CA ASP A 422 12.73 9.62 -13.68
C ASP A 422 13.75 10.06 -14.76
N ALA A 423 13.55 9.58 -15.98
CA ALA A 423 14.48 9.88 -17.08
C ALA A 423 14.54 11.36 -17.43
N ASP A 424 13.40 12.06 -17.34
CA ASP A 424 13.32 13.50 -17.62
C ASP A 424 13.94 14.34 -16.50
N PHE A 425 14.00 13.79 -15.28
CA PHE A 425 14.66 14.39 -14.14
C PHE A 425 16.19 14.27 -14.20
N ALA A 426 16.68 13.45 -15.12
CA ALA A 426 18.10 13.23 -15.36
C ALA A 426 18.73 14.28 -16.33
N GLY A 427 17.92 15.17 -16.93
CA GLY A 427 18.30 16.15 -17.94
C GLY A 427 19.16 17.32 -17.48
#